data_33b9ac8b6430a460b50876e6c805ce83
#
_entry.id   33b9ac8b6430a460b50876e6c805ce83
#
_cell.length_a   1.000
_cell.length_b   1.000
_cell.length_c   1.000
_cell.angle_alpha   90.00
_cell.angle_beta   90.00
_cell.angle_gamma   90.00
#
_symmetry.space_group_name_H-M   'P 1'
#
loop_
_entity.id
_entity.type
_entity.pdbx_description
1 polymer ?
#
loop_
_entity_poly.entity_id
_entity_poly.type
_entity_poly.pdbx_seq_one_letter_code
_entity_poly.pdbx_strand_id
1 'polypeptide(L)' 'MKLYVKIYFNPEGDDPISVVKKMKDLGFSPVVGMYDFVREFDLPEEYPQIVRELHEALKGTKVMYTVQTRKE' A
#
# COMPACT_ATOMS: atom_id res chain seq x y z
N MET A 1 4.81 -11.44 -9.35
CA MET A 1 3.53 -11.24 -8.63
C MET A 1 3.39 -9.78 -8.26
N LYS A 2 2.16 -9.33 -8.12
CA LYS A 2 1.88 -7.94 -7.79
C LYS A 2 0.99 -7.84 -6.56
N LEU A 3 1.29 -6.89 -5.70
CA LEU A 3 0.47 -6.56 -4.54
C LEU A 3 -0.21 -5.22 -4.80
N TYR A 4 -1.54 -5.26 -4.82
CA TYR A 4 -2.34 -4.06 -5.03
C TYR A 4 -2.90 -3.57 -3.70
N VAL A 5 -2.90 -2.26 -3.52
CA VAL A 5 -3.41 -1.64 -2.30
C VAL A 5 -4.43 -0.58 -2.66
N LYS A 6 -5.56 -0.62 -1.97
CA LYS A 6 -6.57 0.44 -2.04
C LYS A 6 -6.60 1.13 -0.70
N ILE A 7 -6.58 2.47 -0.72
CA ILE A 7 -6.51 3.27 0.50
C ILE A 7 -7.75 4.15 0.63
N TYR A 8 -8.29 4.19 1.84
CA TYR A 8 -9.42 5.03 2.18
C TYR A 8 -8.96 6.07 3.19
N PHE A 9 -8.96 7.33 2.80
CA PHE A 9 -8.49 8.41 3.64
C PHE A 9 -9.53 8.83 4.68
N ASN A 10 -9.03 9.36 5.78
CA ASN A 10 -9.86 9.86 6.87
C ASN A 10 -9.55 11.35 7.04
N PRO A 11 -10.57 12.24 7.02
CA PRO A 11 -10.31 13.67 7.18
C PRO A 11 -9.59 14.04 8.48
N GLU A 12 -9.69 13.18 9.50
CA GLU A 12 -9.02 13.43 10.78
C GLU A 12 -7.66 12.74 10.88
N GLY A 13 -7.23 12.07 9.81
CA GLY A 13 -5.94 11.40 9.78
C GLY A 13 -4.90 12.23 9.04
N ASP A 14 -3.80 11.55 8.65
CA ASP A 14 -2.74 12.18 7.86
C ASP A 14 -3.29 12.63 6.51
N ASP A 15 -2.71 13.69 5.96
CA ASP A 15 -3.15 14.15 4.66
C ASP A 15 -2.73 13.18 3.56
N PRO A 16 -3.49 13.15 2.44
CA PRO A 16 -3.22 12.20 1.37
C PRO A 16 -1.81 12.29 0.79
N ILE A 17 -1.24 13.48 0.72
CA ILE A 17 0.10 13.65 0.15
C ILE A 17 1.15 12.95 1.01
N SER A 18 1.01 13.07 2.33
CA SER A 18 1.92 12.39 3.27
C SER A 18 1.82 10.87 3.11
N VAL A 19 0.61 10.34 2.98
CA VAL A 19 0.39 8.90 2.81
C VAL A 19 0.97 8.41 1.49
N VAL A 20 0.77 9.16 0.40
CA VAL A 20 1.34 8.82 -0.91
C VAL A 20 2.86 8.75 -0.83
N LYS A 21 3.48 9.67 -0.12
CA LYS A 21 4.93 9.68 0.03
C LYS A 21 5.41 8.43 0.78
N LYS A 22 4.71 8.04 1.83
CA LYS A 22 5.03 6.81 2.56
C LYS A 22 4.93 5.58 1.67
N MET A 23 3.90 5.52 0.81
CA MET A 23 3.73 4.40 -0.12
C MET A 23 4.88 4.34 -1.11
N LYS A 24 5.29 5.47 -1.65
CA LYS A 24 6.42 5.51 -2.59
C LYS A 24 7.72 5.08 -1.92
N ASP A 25 7.93 5.48 -0.68
CA ASP A 25 9.13 5.10 0.08
C ASP A 25 9.19 3.59 0.30
N LEU A 26 8.04 2.92 0.33
CA LEU A 26 7.97 1.46 0.46
C LEU A 26 8.10 0.74 -0.89
N GLY A 27 8.31 1.47 -1.97
CA GLY A 27 8.45 0.86 -3.29
C GLY A 27 7.13 0.65 -4.03
N PHE A 28 6.04 1.21 -3.55
CA PHE A 28 4.77 1.18 -4.26
C PHE A 28 4.71 2.28 -5.30
N SER A 29 4.04 1.98 -6.42
CA SER A 29 3.81 2.95 -7.49
C SER A 29 2.32 3.20 -7.63
N PRO A 30 1.93 4.45 -7.94
CA PRO A 30 0.51 4.75 -8.18
C PRO A 30 -0.01 4.01 -9.41
N VAL A 31 -1.27 3.58 -9.36
CA VAL A 31 -1.93 2.98 -10.52
C VAL A 31 -3.29 3.63 -10.71
N VAL A 32 -3.77 3.59 -11.95
CA VAL A 32 -5.10 4.07 -12.30
C VAL A 32 -6.04 2.86 -12.35
N GLY A 33 -7.27 3.03 -11.83
CA GLY A 33 -8.26 1.97 -11.87
C GLY A 33 -8.83 1.67 -10.48
N MET A 34 -9.09 0.39 -10.22
CA MET A 34 -9.75 -0.04 -8.98
C MET A 34 -8.86 0.08 -7.74
N TYR A 35 -7.55 0.12 -7.92
CA TYR A 35 -6.58 0.19 -6.82
C TYR A 35 -5.77 1.46 -6.93
N ASP A 36 -5.17 1.86 -5.81
CA ASP A 36 -4.43 3.10 -5.76
C ASP A 36 -2.92 2.89 -5.95
N PHE A 37 -2.40 1.75 -5.49
CA PHE A 37 -0.96 1.49 -5.54
C PHE A 37 -0.69 0.03 -5.89
N VAL A 38 0.49 -0.20 -6.47
CA VAL A 38 0.96 -1.55 -6.79
C VAL A 38 2.45 -1.66 -6.46
N ARG A 39 2.86 -2.83 -5.98
CA ARG A 39 4.27 -3.17 -5.82
C ARG A 39 4.50 -4.57 -6.35
N GLU A 40 5.53 -4.74 -7.18
CA GLU A 40 5.90 -6.04 -7.68
C GLU A 40 6.81 -6.76 -6.69
N PHE A 41 6.71 -8.07 -6.63
CA PHE A 41 7.62 -8.91 -5.86
C PHE A 41 7.76 -10.26 -6.57
N ASP A 42 8.88 -10.93 -6.32
CA ASP A 42 9.24 -12.14 -7.06
C ASP A 42 8.81 -13.43 -6.38
N LEU A 43 9.01 -13.52 -5.07
CA LEU A 43 8.80 -14.74 -4.32
C LEU A 43 7.63 -14.63 -3.36
N PRO A 44 6.78 -15.68 -3.27
CA PRO A 44 5.67 -15.66 -2.31
C PRO A 44 6.08 -15.38 -0.87
N GLU A 45 7.31 -15.77 -0.51
CA GLU A 45 7.82 -15.55 0.86
C GLU A 45 7.97 -14.06 1.20
N GLU A 46 8.06 -13.20 0.20
CA GLU A 46 8.20 -11.76 0.42
C GLU A 46 6.90 -11.10 0.86
N TYR A 47 5.76 -11.73 0.56
CA TYR A 47 4.44 -11.14 0.81
C TYR A 47 4.22 -10.74 2.27
N PRO A 48 4.46 -11.63 3.26
CA PRO A 48 4.22 -11.25 4.65
C PRO A 48 5.06 -10.05 5.10
N GLN A 49 6.29 -9.97 4.64
CA GLN A 49 7.17 -8.86 5.00
C GLN A 49 6.67 -7.55 4.40
N ILE A 50 6.23 -7.57 3.14
CA ILE A 50 5.72 -6.38 2.47
C ILE A 50 4.47 -5.87 3.18
N VAL A 51 3.56 -6.78 3.54
CA VAL A 51 2.33 -6.40 4.24
C VAL A 51 2.64 -5.83 5.62
N ARG A 52 3.65 -6.40 6.30
CA ARG A 52 4.06 -5.89 7.60
C ARG A 52 4.64 -4.48 7.48
N GLU A 53 5.49 -4.25 6.49
CA GLU A 53 6.04 -2.92 6.24
C GLU A 53 4.94 -1.90 5.95
N LEU A 54 3.96 -2.32 5.14
CA LEU A 54 2.81 -1.47 4.82
C LEU A 54 2.03 -1.13 6.08
N HIS A 55 1.74 -2.12 6.91
CA HIS A 55 1.01 -1.91 8.14
C HIS A 55 1.75 -0.94 9.07
N GLU A 56 3.05 -1.13 9.25
CA GLU A 56 3.85 -0.27 10.12
C GLU A 56 3.90 1.16 9.59
N ALA A 57 4.00 1.33 8.28
CA ALA A 57 4.06 2.66 7.67
C ALA A 57 2.74 3.42 7.82
N LEU A 58 1.61 2.71 7.75
CA LEU A 58 0.30 3.32 7.83
C LEU A 58 -0.27 3.38 9.26
N LYS A 59 0.44 2.77 10.21
CA LYS A 59 0.02 2.79 11.59
C LYS A 59 0.00 4.22 12.11
N GLY A 60 -1.11 4.62 12.72
CA GLY A 60 -1.27 5.98 13.26
C GLY A 60 -1.75 7.01 12.26
N THR A 61 -1.81 6.67 10.97
CA THR A 61 -2.29 7.62 9.95
C THR A 61 -3.81 7.70 9.89
N LYS A 62 -4.51 6.76 10.53
CA LYS A 62 -5.97 6.66 10.52
C LYS A 62 -6.56 6.35 9.15
N VAL A 63 -5.75 5.91 8.20
CA VAL A 63 -6.28 5.44 6.92
C VAL A 63 -6.68 3.98 7.05
N MET A 64 -7.69 3.59 6.27
CA MET A 64 -8.04 2.18 6.09
C MET A 64 -7.50 1.73 4.75
N TYR A 65 -7.10 0.47 4.66
CA TYR A 65 -6.57 -0.04 3.41
C TYR A 65 -6.96 -1.51 3.23
N THR A 66 -6.99 -1.93 1.98
CA THR A 66 -7.16 -3.33 1.62
C THR A 66 -6.03 -3.73 0.69
N VAL A 67 -5.65 -5.00 0.75
CA VAL A 67 -4.58 -5.54 -0.09
C VAL A 67 -5.11 -6.72 -0.90
N GLN A 68 -4.57 -6.88 -2.10
CA GLN A 68 -4.89 -8.02 -2.95
C GLN A 68 -3.65 -8.38 -3.76
N THR A 69 -3.35 -9.67 -3.83
CA THR A 69 -2.24 -10.14 -4.65
C THR A 69 -2.76 -10.71 -5.96
N ARG A 70 -1.98 -10.52 -7.02
CA ARG A 70 -2.26 -11.10 -8.31
C ARG A 70 -1.00 -11.70 -8.89
N LYS A 71 -1.16 -12.84 -9.50
CA LYS A 71 -0.09 -13.53 -10.19
C LYS A 71 -0.15 -13.15 -11.66
N GLU A 72 0.69 -12.21 -12.03
CA GLU A 72 0.74 -11.71 -13.39
C GLU A 72 2.13 -11.78 -13.96
#